data_c530ce44a6d3f6ff3aaf9a6d2949949a
#
_entry.id   c530ce44a6d3f6ff3aaf9a6d2949949a
#
_cell.length_a   1.000
_cell.length_b   1.000
_cell.length_c   1.000
_cell.angle_alpha   90.00
_cell.angle_beta   90.00
_cell.angle_gamma   90.00
#
_symmetry.space_group_name_H-M   'P 1'
#
loop_
_entity.id
_entity.type
_entity.pdbx_description
1 polymer ?
#
loop_
_entity_poly.entity_id
_entity_poly.type
_entity_poly.pdbx_seq_one_letter_code
_entity_poly.pdbx_strand_id
1 'polypeptide(L)'
;DLDEFVSSKNLTGAYVKYMRSYDSQSWTKFKKYMSQLSDNYHKLDEHITFANTDVKKSDYISRRLPYNLEDGDHKAWDELISTLYSPEERAKIEWAIGAVVSGDSKRIQKFLVLYGSAGTGKSTILNIIEKLFEGYTATFEAKALGAGKTFAMEAFRSNPMVAIQHDGDLSKIIDNTQLNSIIAHEAMTFNEKYKPTYSDRVNAFLFMGTNQPVKISDAKSGIIRRLIDVHPSGVKIPTHHYHELMNQINFELGIIAQHCLDVYLDMGKNYYNDYKPIE
;
A
#
# COMPACT_ATOMS: atom_id res chain seq x y z
N ASP A 1 7.78 -8.24 -21.78
CA ASP A 1 7.48 -9.62 -22.20
C ASP A 1 8.78 -10.41 -22.27
N LEU A 2 8.79 -11.68 -21.78
CA LEU A 2 9.98 -12.51 -21.73
C LEU A 2 10.54 -12.80 -23.14
N ASP A 3 9.67 -13.00 -24.12
CA ASP A 3 10.08 -13.23 -25.52
C ASP A 3 10.74 -11.97 -26.11
N GLU A 4 10.26 -10.80 -25.76
CA GLU A 4 10.85 -9.51 -26.14
C GLU A 4 12.21 -9.29 -25.46
N PHE A 5 12.31 -9.57 -24.16
CA PHE A 5 13.57 -9.50 -23.42
C PHE A 5 14.63 -10.44 -24.01
N VAL A 6 14.29 -11.70 -24.24
CA VAL A 6 15.18 -12.70 -24.85
C VAL A 6 15.65 -12.25 -26.25
N SER A 7 14.75 -11.65 -27.01
CA SER A 7 15.04 -11.10 -28.35
C SER A 7 15.95 -9.88 -28.27
N SER A 8 15.64 -8.94 -27.37
CA SER A 8 16.40 -7.68 -27.19
C SER A 8 17.84 -7.89 -26.71
N LYS A 9 18.10 -8.98 -25.98
CA LYS A 9 19.43 -9.35 -25.49
C LYS A 9 20.22 -10.23 -26.44
N ASN A 10 19.70 -10.43 -27.65
CA ASN A 10 20.33 -11.32 -28.64
C ASN A 10 20.60 -12.76 -28.14
N LEU A 11 19.85 -13.17 -27.11
CA LEU A 11 19.90 -14.52 -26.56
C LEU A 11 19.17 -15.53 -27.48
N THR A 12 18.59 -15.02 -28.54
CA THR A 12 17.89 -15.80 -29.57
C THR A 12 18.79 -16.64 -30.44
N GLY A 13 20.09 -16.45 -30.31
CA GLY A 13 21.05 -17.23 -31.06
C GLY A 13 20.94 -18.74 -30.85
N ALA A 14 22.06 -19.41 -30.79
CA ALA A 14 22.15 -20.86 -30.68
C ALA A 14 21.41 -21.43 -29.45
N TYR A 15 21.35 -20.70 -28.33
CA TYR A 15 20.75 -21.23 -27.08
C TYR A 15 19.21 -21.35 -27.17
N VAL A 16 18.52 -20.34 -27.64
CA VAL A 16 17.05 -20.40 -27.80
C VAL A 16 16.66 -21.42 -28.87
N LYS A 17 17.43 -21.45 -29.95
CA LYS A 17 17.25 -22.43 -31.02
C LYS A 17 17.51 -23.86 -30.52
N TYR A 18 18.52 -24.05 -29.69
CA TYR A 18 18.84 -25.32 -29.04
C TYR A 18 17.70 -25.75 -28.12
N MET A 19 17.24 -24.90 -27.22
CA MET A 19 16.15 -25.21 -26.29
C MET A 19 14.82 -25.50 -27.01
N ARG A 20 14.51 -24.80 -28.07
CA ARG A 20 13.32 -25.05 -28.90
C ARG A 20 13.42 -26.34 -29.72
N SER A 21 14.62 -26.73 -30.14
CA SER A 21 14.81 -27.95 -30.92
C SER A 21 14.85 -29.21 -30.07
N TYR A 22 15.20 -29.08 -28.81
CA TYR A 22 15.35 -30.25 -27.92
C TYR A 22 14.00 -30.74 -27.40
N ASP A 23 13.10 -29.86 -26.98
CA ASP A 23 11.76 -30.21 -26.54
C ASP A 23 10.89 -28.93 -26.47
N SER A 24 9.73 -28.95 -27.13
CA SER A 24 8.79 -27.83 -27.07
C SER A 24 8.28 -27.56 -25.64
N GLN A 25 8.24 -28.59 -24.79
CA GLN A 25 7.88 -28.44 -23.37
C GLN A 25 9.00 -27.77 -22.56
N SER A 26 10.26 -27.92 -22.94
CA SER A 26 11.38 -27.30 -22.24
C SER A 26 11.35 -25.79 -22.32
N TRP A 27 10.96 -25.21 -23.46
CA TRP A 27 10.77 -23.78 -23.59
C TRP A 27 9.65 -23.24 -22.69
N THR A 28 8.53 -23.97 -22.64
CA THR A 28 7.41 -23.63 -21.75
C THR A 28 7.80 -23.73 -20.27
N LYS A 29 8.54 -24.78 -19.90
CA LYS A 29 9.08 -24.94 -18.53
C LYS A 29 10.07 -23.84 -18.18
N PHE A 30 10.95 -23.46 -19.11
CA PHE A 30 11.89 -22.36 -18.91
C PHE A 30 11.17 -21.02 -18.71
N LYS A 31 10.20 -20.69 -19.56
CA LYS A 31 9.38 -19.47 -19.39
C LYS A 31 8.67 -19.45 -18.03
N LYS A 32 8.10 -20.58 -17.63
CA LYS A 32 7.44 -20.71 -16.32
C LYS A 32 8.44 -20.53 -15.17
N TYR A 33 9.62 -21.12 -15.27
CA TYR A 33 10.67 -20.95 -14.27
C TYR A 33 11.18 -19.51 -14.17
N MET A 34 11.41 -18.85 -15.31
CA MET A 34 11.82 -17.45 -15.35
C MET A 34 10.73 -16.51 -14.80
N SER A 35 9.45 -16.81 -15.08
CA SER A 35 8.34 -16.08 -14.49
C SER A 35 8.31 -16.21 -12.96
N GLN A 36 8.52 -17.42 -12.45
CA GLN A 36 8.59 -17.67 -11.01
C GLN A 36 9.78 -16.96 -10.35
N LEU A 37 10.93 -16.93 -10.99
CA LEU A 37 12.10 -16.18 -10.51
C LEU A 37 11.82 -14.68 -10.52
N SER A 38 11.17 -14.17 -11.56
CA SER A 38 10.78 -12.78 -11.68
C SER A 38 9.78 -12.40 -10.58
N ASP A 39 8.77 -13.25 -10.33
CA ASP A 39 7.76 -13.04 -9.30
C ASP A 39 8.38 -13.02 -7.88
N ASN A 40 9.52 -13.68 -7.68
CA ASN A 40 10.23 -13.74 -6.39
C ASN A 40 11.39 -12.73 -6.28
N TYR A 41 11.70 -11.98 -7.33
CA TYR A 41 12.85 -11.09 -7.36
C TYR A 41 12.42 -9.62 -7.37
N HIS A 42 12.23 -9.07 -6.17
CA HIS A 42 11.69 -7.73 -5.95
C HIS A 42 12.74 -6.61 -5.85
N LYS A 43 13.95 -6.77 -6.39
CA LYS A 43 14.95 -5.69 -6.40
C LYS A 43 14.45 -4.40 -7.06
N LEU A 44 13.53 -4.53 -8.01
CA LEU A 44 12.93 -3.42 -8.74
C LEU A 44 11.89 -2.64 -7.91
N ASP A 45 11.42 -3.24 -6.80
CA ASP A 45 10.40 -2.66 -5.93
C ASP A 45 11.00 -1.74 -4.85
N GLU A 46 12.30 -1.54 -4.84
CA GLU A 46 12.96 -0.71 -3.84
C GLU A 46 12.84 0.79 -4.12
N HIS A 47 12.58 1.16 -5.38
CA HIS A 47 12.52 2.55 -5.81
C HIS A 47 11.13 2.93 -6.29
N ILE A 48 10.60 4.00 -5.71
CA ILE A 48 9.39 4.66 -6.19
C ILE A 48 9.84 5.85 -7.02
N THR A 49 9.31 5.99 -8.23
CA THR A 49 9.58 7.12 -9.11
C THR A 49 8.30 7.88 -9.40
N PHE A 50 8.45 9.11 -9.82
CA PHE A 50 7.38 10.05 -10.14
C PHE A 50 7.49 10.49 -11.60
N ALA A 51 6.50 11.20 -12.11
CA ALA A 51 6.50 11.63 -13.49
C ALA A 51 7.73 12.51 -13.84
N ASN A 52 8.20 13.32 -12.90
CA ASN A 52 9.39 14.18 -13.02
C ASN A 52 10.70 13.52 -12.59
N THR A 53 10.71 12.25 -12.17
CA THR A 53 11.96 11.57 -11.81
C THR A 53 12.78 11.30 -13.08
N ASP A 54 14.01 11.80 -13.12
CA ASP A 54 14.95 11.48 -14.20
C ASP A 54 15.41 10.02 -14.08
N VAL A 55 15.15 9.24 -15.11
CA VAL A 55 15.44 7.80 -15.15
C VAL A 55 16.28 7.47 -16.37
N LYS A 56 17.27 6.60 -16.18
CA LYS A 56 18.12 6.09 -17.25
C LYS A 56 17.61 4.74 -17.73
N LYS A 57 17.93 4.38 -18.96
CA LYS A 57 17.57 3.07 -19.55
C LYS A 57 18.10 1.87 -18.74
N SER A 58 19.14 2.08 -17.94
CA SER A 58 19.69 1.06 -17.02
C SER A 58 18.89 0.90 -15.73
N ASP A 59 17.99 1.83 -15.44
CA ASP A 59 17.22 1.82 -14.21
C ASP A 59 16.01 0.94 -14.42
N TYR A 60 15.93 -0.14 -13.67
CA TYR A 60 14.79 -1.05 -13.71
C TYR A 60 13.80 -0.61 -12.62
N ILE A 61 12.76 0.10 -13.05
CA ILE A 61 11.76 0.68 -12.15
C ILE A 61 10.44 -0.06 -12.35
N SER A 62 9.90 -0.60 -11.29
CA SER A 62 8.61 -1.30 -11.30
C SER A 62 7.43 -0.41 -10.88
N ARG A 63 7.72 0.75 -10.25
CA ARG A 63 6.70 1.64 -9.69
C ARG A 63 6.95 3.08 -10.10
N ARG A 64 6.01 3.64 -10.85
CA ARG A 64 6.03 5.05 -11.25
C ARG A 64 4.67 5.66 -11.04
N LEU A 65 4.60 6.65 -10.16
CA LEU A 65 3.39 7.42 -9.92
C LEU A 65 3.23 8.50 -11.02
N PRO A 66 1.99 8.77 -11.46
CA PRO A 66 1.74 9.54 -12.69
C PRO A 66 1.82 11.06 -12.50
N TYR A 67 2.19 11.54 -11.32
CA TYR A 67 2.31 12.96 -11.01
C TYR A 67 3.76 13.35 -10.69
N ASN A 68 4.06 14.65 -10.79
CA ASN A 68 5.33 15.23 -10.36
C ASN A 68 5.37 15.28 -8.83
N LEU A 69 6.50 14.87 -8.25
CA LEU A 69 6.77 15.13 -6.84
C LEU A 69 7.43 16.50 -6.75
N GLU A 70 6.75 17.48 -6.21
CA GLU A 70 7.18 18.88 -6.20
C GLU A 70 6.53 19.67 -5.07
N ASP A 71 7.23 20.70 -4.61
CA ASP A 71 6.69 21.67 -3.66
C ASP A 71 5.63 22.55 -4.33
N GLY A 72 4.67 23.00 -3.54
CA GLY A 72 3.65 23.90 -4.04
C GLY A 72 2.54 24.17 -3.05
N ASP A 73 1.48 24.82 -3.54
CA ASP A 73 0.31 25.20 -2.77
C ASP A 73 -0.70 24.02 -2.76
N HIS A 74 -1.01 23.51 -1.56
CA HIS A 74 -1.96 22.42 -1.33
C HIS A 74 -3.16 22.87 -0.49
N LYS A 75 -3.71 24.04 -0.81
CA LYS A 75 -4.80 24.66 -0.04
C LYS A 75 -6.04 23.80 0.08
N ALA A 76 -6.42 23.11 -0.98
CA ALA A 76 -7.60 22.25 -0.93
C ALA A 76 -7.39 21.06 0.03
N TRP A 77 -6.19 20.48 0.05
CA TRP A 77 -5.82 19.48 1.03
C TRP A 77 -5.83 20.03 2.44
N ASP A 78 -5.19 21.18 2.67
CA ASP A 78 -5.13 21.83 3.99
C ASP A 78 -6.52 22.13 4.54
N GLU A 79 -7.40 22.69 3.72
CA GLU A 79 -8.76 23.01 4.12
C GLU A 79 -9.56 21.75 4.45
N LEU A 80 -9.49 20.72 3.58
CA LEU A 80 -10.21 19.49 3.75
C LEU A 80 -9.76 18.77 5.03
N ILE A 81 -8.44 18.52 5.17
CA ILE A 81 -7.93 17.72 6.27
C ILE A 81 -8.03 18.44 7.61
N SER A 82 -7.82 19.77 7.66
CA SER A 82 -7.93 20.54 8.90
C SER A 82 -9.38 20.71 9.36
N THR A 83 -10.35 20.61 8.45
CA THR A 83 -11.76 20.57 8.81
C THR A 83 -12.15 19.23 9.42
N LEU A 84 -11.67 18.15 8.86
CA LEU A 84 -12.04 16.78 9.24
C LEU A 84 -11.27 16.26 10.46
N TYR A 85 -10.06 16.73 10.71
CA TYR A 85 -9.16 16.21 11.72
C TYR A 85 -8.43 17.33 12.47
N SER A 86 -8.15 17.10 13.76
CA SER A 86 -7.28 17.98 14.54
C SER A 86 -5.83 17.96 14.01
N PRO A 87 -4.99 18.94 14.36
CA PRO A 87 -3.58 18.94 13.91
C PRO A 87 -2.82 17.66 14.27
N GLU A 88 -3.09 17.07 15.43
CA GLU A 88 -2.48 15.81 15.86
C GLU A 88 -2.93 14.64 14.99
N GLU A 89 -4.22 14.52 14.75
CA GLU A 89 -4.79 13.44 13.92
C GLU A 89 -4.39 13.59 12.45
N ARG A 90 -4.32 14.82 11.95
CA ARG A 90 -3.80 15.16 10.63
C ARG A 90 -2.35 14.67 10.46
N ALA A 91 -1.48 14.94 11.44
CA ALA A 91 -0.09 14.53 11.40
C ALA A 91 0.08 13.01 11.27
N LYS A 92 -0.78 12.21 11.91
CA LYS A 92 -0.77 10.74 11.78
C LYS A 92 -1.06 10.30 10.34
N ILE A 93 -2.05 10.93 9.69
CA ILE A 93 -2.43 10.62 8.30
C ILE A 93 -1.29 11.00 7.35
N GLU A 94 -0.78 12.23 7.46
CA GLU A 94 0.28 12.74 6.60
C GLU A 94 1.58 11.96 6.77
N TRP A 95 1.93 11.59 8.01
CA TRP A 95 3.07 10.72 8.29
C TRP A 95 2.93 9.35 7.59
N ALA A 96 1.74 8.73 7.67
CA ALA A 96 1.51 7.42 7.05
C ALA A 96 1.58 7.48 5.51
N ILE A 97 1.02 8.53 4.89
CA ILE A 97 1.14 8.76 3.45
C ILE A 97 2.61 8.97 3.08
N GLY A 98 3.33 9.82 3.81
CA GLY A 98 4.74 10.10 3.58
C GLY A 98 5.63 8.88 3.72
N ALA A 99 5.33 7.99 4.67
CA ALA A 99 6.01 6.71 4.83
C ALA A 99 5.89 5.81 3.57
N VAL A 100 4.74 5.84 2.90
CA VAL A 100 4.56 5.11 1.63
C VAL A 100 5.31 5.82 0.50
N VAL A 101 5.19 7.15 0.39
CA VAL A 101 5.87 7.98 -0.63
C VAL A 101 7.39 7.83 -0.54
N SER A 102 7.95 7.74 0.66
CA SER A 102 9.40 7.52 0.88
C SER A 102 9.89 6.13 0.48
N GLY A 103 8.99 5.14 0.36
CA GLY A 103 9.34 3.74 0.17
C GLY A 103 9.73 2.99 1.45
N ASP A 104 9.66 3.64 2.61
CA ASP A 104 10.02 3.02 3.91
C ASP A 104 8.89 2.19 4.53
N SER A 105 7.68 2.26 4.01
CA SER A 105 6.50 1.56 4.55
C SER A 105 6.75 0.06 4.79
N LYS A 106 7.54 -0.58 3.92
CA LYS A 106 7.97 -1.99 4.06
C LYS A 106 8.85 -2.29 5.29
N ARG A 107 9.28 -1.26 6.01
CA ARG A 107 10.09 -1.36 7.24
C ARG A 107 9.35 -0.89 8.48
N ILE A 108 8.09 -0.48 8.31
CA ILE A 108 7.24 0.09 9.37
C ILE A 108 6.17 -0.92 9.74
N GLN A 109 6.23 -1.41 10.98
CA GLN A 109 5.29 -2.39 11.49
C GLN A 109 4.05 -1.71 12.09
N LYS A 110 3.44 -0.82 11.32
CA LYS A 110 2.24 -0.08 11.71
C LYS A 110 1.19 -0.13 10.59
N PHE A 111 -0.06 0.07 10.97
CA PHE A 111 -1.18 0.31 10.07
C PHE A 111 -2.09 1.38 10.66
N LEU A 112 -2.80 2.08 9.81
CA LEU A 112 -3.61 3.23 10.21
C LEU A 112 -5.09 2.91 10.12
N VAL A 113 -5.85 3.26 11.18
CA VAL A 113 -7.29 3.06 11.25
C VAL A 113 -7.99 4.38 11.50
N LEU A 114 -8.83 4.78 10.55
CA LEU A 114 -9.69 5.95 10.63
C LEU A 114 -11.00 5.56 11.31
N TYR A 115 -11.24 6.10 12.50
CA TYR A 115 -12.47 5.90 13.26
C TYR A 115 -13.53 6.95 12.89
N GLY A 116 -14.77 6.64 13.20
CA GLY A 116 -15.85 7.60 13.18
C GLY A 116 -17.14 7.05 12.57
N SER A 117 -18.26 7.70 12.88
CA SER A 117 -19.56 7.40 12.31
C SER A 117 -19.63 7.70 10.80
N ALA A 118 -20.72 7.35 10.15
CA ALA A 118 -20.95 7.67 8.75
C ALA A 118 -20.90 9.19 8.52
N GLY A 119 -20.24 9.61 7.42
CA GLY A 119 -20.15 11.01 7.03
C GLY A 119 -19.07 11.83 7.77
N THR A 120 -18.13 11.20 8.46
CA THR A 120 -17.02 11.89 9.17
C THR A 120 -15.74 12.01 8.34
N GLY A 121 -15.79 11.76 7.03
CA GLY A 121 -14.66 11.96 6.11
C GLY A 121 -13.72 10.77 5.94
N LYS A 122 -13.92 9.64 6.61
CA LYS A 122 -13.07 8.44 6.48
C LYS A 122 -12.86 8.01 5.02
N SER A 123 -13.98 7.76 4.32
CA SER A 123 -13.93 7.36 2.91
C SER A 123 -13.31 8.42 2.00
N THR A 124 -13.46 9.70 2.35
CA THR A 124 -12.82 10.80 1.63
C THR A 124 -11.30 10.68 1.67
N ILE A 125 -10.74 10.50 2.85
CA ILE A 125 -9.29 10.34 3.02
C ILE A 125 -8.80 9.05 2.34
N LEU A 126 -9.51 7.94 2.51
CA LEU A 126 -9.13 6.67 1.86
C LEU A 126 -9.17 6.78 0.32
N ASN A 127 -10.16 7.47 -0.25
CA ASN A 127 -10.24 7.72 -1.69
C ASN A 127 -9.08 8.62 -2.20
N ILE A 128 -8.64 9.59 -1.40
CA ILE A 128 -7.48 10.41 -1.76
C ILE A 128 -6.21 9.56 -1.72
N ILE A 129 -6.06 8.68 -0.72
CA ILE A 129 -4.94 7.73 -0.66
C ILE A 129 -4.96 6.78 -1.87
N GLU A 130 -6.14 6.29 -2.29
CA GLU A 130 -6.27 5.48 -3.50
C GLU A 130 -5.79 6.24 -4.75
N LYS A 131 -6.13 7.52 -4.88
CA LYS A 131 -5.69 8.37 -6.00
C LYS A 131 -4.18 8.63 -5.96
N LEU A 132 -3.61 8.89 -4.78
CA LEU A 132 -2.18 9.10 -4.60
C LEU A 132 -1.36 7.90 -5.07
N PHE A 133 -1.88 6.70 -4.87
CA PHE A 133 -1.19 5.45 -5.21
C PHE A 133 -1.90 4.66 -6.32
N GLU A 134 -2.58 5.36 -7.23
CA GLU A 134 -3.31 4.74 -8.33
C GLU A 134 -2.42 3.78 -9.13
N GLY A 135 -2.96 2.59 -9.42
CA GLY A 135 -2.23 1.50 -10.07
C GLY A 135 -1.44 0.61 -9.11
N TYR A 136 -1.24 1.02 -7.86
CA TYR A 136 -0.50 0.27 -6.83
C TYR A 136 -1.30 0.10 -5.54
N THR A 137 -2.61 0.06 -5.65
CA THR A 137 -3.55 -0.14 -4.55
C THR A 137 -4.15 -1.53 -4.59
N ALA A 138 -4.53 -2.05 -3.43
CA ALA A 138 -5.32 -3.26 -3.30
C ALA A 138 -6.40 -3.07 -2.23
N THR A 139 -7.49 -3.82 -2.35
CA THR A 139 -8.50 -3.91 -1.30
C THR A 139 -8.27 -5.17 -0.49
N PHE A 140 -8.30 -5.06 0.83
CA PHE A 140 -8.22 -6.22 1.72
C PHE A 140 -9.44 -6.30 2.63
N GLU A 141 -9.66 -7.46 3.21
CA GLU A 141 -10.71 -7.70 4.19
C GLU A 141 -10.12 -8.35 5.43
N ALA A 142 -9.97 -7.57 6.51
CA ALA A 142 -9.35 -8.01 7.77
C ALA A 142 -10.03 -9.26 8.36
N LYS A 143 -11.37 -9.33 8.26
CA LYS A 143 -12.15 -10.51 8.71
C LYS A 143 -11.83 -11.76 7.91
N ALA A 144 -11.62 -11.64 6.60
CA ALA A 144 -11.25 -12.78 5.75
C ALA A 144 -9.84 -13.28 6.06
N LEU A 145 -8.92 -12.37 6.35
CA LEU A 145 -7.57 -12.70 6.82
C LEU A 145 -7.64 -13.44 8.17
N GLY A 146 -8.37 -12.91 9.14
CA GLY A 146 -8.54 -13.53 10.47
C GLY A 146 -9.31 -14.86 10.47
N ALA A 147 -10.04 -15.17 9.39
CA ALA A 147 -10.72 -16.45 9.21
C ALA A 147 -9.87 -17.48 8.45
N GLY A 148 -8.63 -17.13 8.07
CA GLY A 148 -7.73 -18.02 7.31
C GLY A 148 -8.30 -18.42 5.94
N LYS A 149 -9.12 -17.56 5.30
CA LYS A 149 -9.70 -17.86 3.99
C LYS A 149 -8.61 -17.99 2.93
N THR A 150 -8.65 -19.03 2.15
CA THR A 150 -7.62 -19.41 1.16
C THR A 150 -7.28 -18.29 0.16
N PHE A 151 -8.24 -17.43 -0.17
CA PHE A 151 -8.05 -16.35 -1.15
C PHE A 151 -7.86 -14.96 -0.52
N ALA A 152 -7.82 -14.84 0.81
CA ALA A 152 -7.66 -13.55 1.47
C ALA A 152 -6.33 -12.86 1.13
N MET A 153 -5.31 -13.63 0.75
CA MET A 153 -3.98 -13.15 0.34
C MET A 153 -3.89 -12.77 -1.15
N GLU A 154 -4.91 -13.04 -1.95
CA GLU A 154 -4.87 -12.79 -3.39
C GLU A 154 -4.70 -11.30 -3.73
N ALA A 155 -5.28 -10.41 -2.92
CA ALA A 155 -5.16 -8.97 -3.06
C ALA A 155 -3.71 -8.46 -3.01
N PHE A 156 -2.82 -9.18 -2.32
CA PHE A 156 -1.43 -8.77 -2.14
C PHE A 156 -0.47 -9.29 -3.23
N ARG A 157 -0.96 -10.10 -4.17
CA ARG A 157 -0.14 -10.67 -5.26
C ARG A 157 0.46 -9.63 -6.20
N SER A 158 -0.26 -8.55 -6.44
CA SER A 158 0.24 -7.45 -7.27
C SER A 158 1.35 -6.64 -6.60
N ASN A 159 1.76 -7.01 -5.39
CA ASN A 159 2.70 -6.28 -4.55
C ASN A 159 2.31 -4.79 -4.43
N PRO A 160 1.10 -4.48 -3.94
CA PRO A 160 0.62 -3.11 -3.86
C PRO A 160 1.44 -2.28 -2.89
N MET A 161 1.47 -0.96 -3.10
CA MET A 161 2.08 0.00 -2.15
C MET A 161 1.19 0.21 -0.94
N VAL A 162 -0.11 0.22 -1.16
CA VAL A 162 -1.13 0.38 -0.11
C VAL A 162 -2.22 -0.66 -0.26
N ALA A 163 -2.77 -1.10 0.87
CA ALA A 163 -3.97 -1.92 0.89
C ALA A 163 -5.03 -1.22 1.74
N ILE A 164 -6.25 -1.13 1.23
CA ILE A 164 -7.30 -0.30 1.80
C ILE A 164 -8.54 -1.13 2.08
N GLN A 165 -9.13 -0.91 3.27
CA GLN A 165 -10.46 -1.40 3.62
C GLN A 165 -11.32 -0.23 4.08
N HIS A 166 -12.37 0.09 3.30
CA HIS A 166 -13.23 1.26 3.58
C HIS A 166 -14.13 1.12 4.79
N ASP A 167 -14.58 -0.09 5.09
CA ASP A 167 -15.44 -0.39 6.25
C ASP A 167 -15.04 -1.73 6.85
N GLY A 168 -14.22 -1.67 7.88
CA GLY A 168 -13.69 -2.83 8.59
C GLY A 168 -14.21 -2.92 10.01
N ASP A 169 -14.20 -4.12 10.56
CA ASP A 169 -14.52 -4.39 11.95
C ASP A 169 -13.48 -5.34 12.55
N LEU A 170 -12.53 -4.77 13.26
CA LEU A 170 -11.47 -5.53 13.93
C LEU A 170 -11.96 -6.28 15.16
N SER A 171 -13.13 -5.90 15.73
CA SER A 171 -13.68 -6.54 16.93
C SER A 171 -14.14 -7.97 16.69
N LYS A 172 -14.35 -8.35 15.43
CA LYS A 172 -14.84 -9.66 15.02
C LYS A 172 -13.74 -10.60 14.47
N ILE A 173 -12.49 -10.19 14.57
CA ILE A 173 -11.37 -11.04 14.15
C ILE A 173 -11.05 -12.02 15.28
N ILE A 174 -11.19 -13.30 14.99
CA ILE A 174 -10.93 -14.38 15.96
C ILE A 174 -9.43 -14.65 16.07
N ASP A 175 -8.71 -14.60 14.93
CA ASP A 175 -7.27 -14.83 14.85
C ASP A 175 -6.59 -13.69 14.09
N ASN A 176 -5.75 -12.94 14.80
CA ASN A 176 -5.01 -11.80 14.24
C ASN A 176 -3.64 -12.19 13.67
N THR A 177 -3.26 -13.47 13.70
CA THR A 177 -1.90 -13.92 13.33
C THR A 177 -1.54 -13.50 11.92
N GLN A 178 -2.40 -13.79 10.94
CA GLN A 178 -2.13 -13.45 9.54
C GLN A 178 -2.06 -11.94 9.30
N LEU A 179 -2.97 -11.17 9.91
CA LEU A 179 -2.96 -9.71 9.83
C LEU A 179 -1.68 -9.13 10.47
N ASN A 180 -1.28 -9.65 11.63
CA ASN A 180 -0.05 -9.25 12.30
C ASN A 180 1.19 -9.55 11.44
N SER A 181 1.25 -10.69 10.78
CA SER A 181 2.36 -11.07 9.89
C SER A 181 2.44 -10.18 8.66
N ILE A 182 1.28 -9.78 8.08
CA ILE A 182 1.22 -8.81 6.98
C ILE A 182 1.78 -7.46 7.42
N ILE A 183 1.30 -6.92 8.54
CA ILE A 183 1.73 -5.62 9.06
C ILE A 183 3.20 -5.65 9.48
N ALA A 184 3.69 -6.79 9.96
CA ALA A 184 5.09 -6.98 10.33
C ALA A 184 6.02 -7.26 9.12
N HIS A 185 5.46 -7.34 7.90
CA HIS A 185 6.20 -7.68 6.68
C HIS A 185 6.97 -9.00 6.79
N GLU A 186 6.39 -9.99 7.47
CA GLU A 186 6.95 -11.32 7.59
C GLU A 186 6.79 -12.11 6.29
N ALA A 187 7.67 -13.08 6.05
CA ALA A 187 7.52 -13.98 4.93
C ALA A 187 6.28 -14.87 5.13
N MET A 188 5.39 -14.85 4.16
CA MET A 188 4.13 -15.58 4.17
C MET A 188 4.02 -16.51 2.97
N THR A 189 3.25 -17.56 3.13
CA THR A 189 3.01 -18.54 2.06
C THR A 189 1.79 -18.14 1.24
N PHE A 190 1.98 -18.03 -0.06
CA PHE A 190 0.93 -17.76 -1.04
C PHE A 190 0.54 -19.05 -1.74
N ASN A 191 -0.74 -19.40 -1.66
CA ASN A 191 -1.34 -20.51 -2.35
C ASN A 191 -2.20 -20.00 -3.49
N GLU A 192 -1.86 -20.37 -4.72
CA GLU A 192 -2.63 -20.04 -5.90
C GLU A 192 -3.25 -21.28 -6.50
N LYS A 193 -4.47 -21.13 -7.00
CA LYS A 193 -5.12 -22.22 -7.70
C LYS A 193 -4.32 -22.61 -8.95
N TYR A 194 -3.95 -23.87 -9.04
CA TYR A 194 -3.16 -24.44 -10.15
C TYR A 194 -1.72 -23.92 -10.31
N LYS A 195 -1.16 -23.28 -9.27
CA LYS A 195 0.24 -22.87 -9.26
C LYS A 195 1.00 -23.43 -8.07
N PRO A 196 2.33 -23.58 -8.16
CA PRO A 196 3.14 -23.92 -7.01
C PRO A 196 3.02 -22.88 -5.91
N THR A 197 2.98 -23.33 -4.68
CA THR A 197 3.08 -22.48 -3.51
C THR A 197 4.43 -21.76 -3.48
N TYR A 198 4.44 -20.49 -3.15
CA TYR A 198 5.67 -19.72 -2.95
C TYR A 198 5.58 -18.90 -1.66
N SER A 199 6.72 -18.45 -1.17
CA SER A 199 6.82 -17.59 0.01
C SER A 199 7.30 -16.21 -0.40
N ASP A 200 6.62 -15.17 0.09
CA ASP A 200 6.95 -13.78 -0.17
C ASP A 200 6.53 -12.87 0.99
N ARG A 201 6.91 -11.59 0.93
CA ARG A 201 6.54 -10.58 1.91
C ARG A 201 5.50 -9.63 1.32
N VAL A 202 4.52 -9.25 2.14
CA VAL A 202 3.61 -8.15 1.81
C VAL A 202 4.28 -6.84 2.21
N ASN A 203 4.53 -5.96 1.23
CA ASN A 203 5.18 -4.67 1.45
C ASN A 203 4.18 -3.49 1.56
N ALA A 204 2.89 -3.77 1.40
CA ALA A 204 1.85 -2.76 1.47
C ALA A 204 1.71 -2.16 2.86
N PHE A 205 1.50 -0.83 2.93
CA PHE A 205 0.99 -0.19 4.13
C PHE A 205 -0.55 -0.32 4.15
N LEU A 206 -1.12 -0.68 5.30
CA LEU A 206 -2.55 -0.91 5.44
C LEU A 206 -3.26 0.33 5.99
N PHE A 207 -4.34 0.73 5.32
CA PHE A 207 -5.27 1.78 5.75
C PHE A 207 -6.67 1.19 5.89
N MET A 208 -7.34 1.49 6.99
CA MET A 208 -8.69 0.98 7.24
C MET A 208 -9.61 2.08 7.78
N GLY A 209 -10.85 2.10 7.31
CA GLY A 209 -11.94 2.85 7.93
C GLY A 209 -12.79 1.94 8.79
N THR A 210 -13.30 2.44 9.93
CA THR A 210 -14.23 1.69 10.77
C THR A 210 -15.24 2.62 11.44
N ASN A 211 -16.46 2.11 11.61
CA ASN A 211 -17.51 2.77 12.37
C ASN A 211 -17.58 2.26 13.82
N GLN A 212 -16.83 1.22 14.14
CA GLN A 212 -16.85 0.55 15.43
C GLN A 212 -15.56 0.82 16.19
N PRO A 213 -15.62 1.10 17.49
CA PRO A 213 -14.43 1.08 18.32
C PRO A 213 -13.81 -0.31 18.28
N VAL A 214 -12.49 -0.37 18.19
CA VAL A 214 -11.77 -1.64 18.25
C VAL A 214 -11.84 -2.15 19.67
N LYS A 215 -12.76 -3.08 19.91
CA LYS A 215 -12.74 -3.88 21.13
C LYS A 215 -11.78 -5.04 20.90
N ILE A 216 -10.53 -4.83 21.24
CA ILE A 216 -9.54 -5.90 21.18
C ILE A 216 -9.71 -6.72 22.45
N SER A 217 -10.44 -7.81 22.33
CA SER A 217 -10.65 -8.78 23.42
C SER A 217 -9.35 -9.49 23.83
N ASP A 218 -8.31 -9.40 23.02
CA ASP A 218 -7.01 -9.99 23.27
C ASP A 218 -5.89 -8.94 23.22
N ALA A 219 -5.62 -8.33 24.37
CA ALA A 219 -4.49 -7.42 24.56
C ALA A 219 -3.12 -8.08 24.24
N LYS A 220 -3.06 -9.42 24.18
CA LYS A 220 -1.85 -10.18 23.83
C LYS A 220 -1.66 -10.34 22.32
N SER A 221 -2.65 -10.00 21.50
CA SER A 221 -2.63 -10.26 20.06
C SER A 221 -1.55 -9.50 19.27
N GLY A 222 -0.87 -8.55 19.88
CA GLY A 222 0.17 -7.74 19.25
C GLY A 222 -0.34 -6.73 18.21
N ILE A 223 -1.65 -6.72 17.93
CA ILE A 223 -2.25 -5.79 16.96
C ILE A 223 -2.31 -4.36 17.51
N ILE A 224 -2.53 -4.18 18.81
CA ILE A 224 -2.62 -2.88 19.47
C ILE A 224 -1.34 -2.08 19.26
N ARG A 225 -0.18 -2.68 19.48
CA ARG A 225 1.12 -1.99 19.29
C ARG A 225 1.39 -1.57 17.85
N ARG A 226 0.66 -2.14 16.89
CA ARG A 226 0.80 -1.87 15.45
C ARG A 226 -0.22 -0.86 14.95
N LEU A 227 -1.24 -0.60 15.73
CA LEU A 227 -2.34 0.29 15.37
C LEU A 227 -1.97 1.75 15.59
N ILE A 228 -2.21 2.59 14.60
CA ILE A 228 -2.28 4.05 14.72
C ILE A 228 -3.76 4.40 14.51
N ASP A 229 -4.41 4.85 15.57
CA ASP A 229 -5.81 5.29 15.51
C ASP A 229 -5.90 6.76 15.15
N VAL A 230 -6.88 7.09 14.33
CA VAL A 230 -7.18 8.45 13.87
C VAL A 230 -8.65 8.74 14.11
N HIS A 231 -8.93 9.82 14.81
CA HIS A 231 -10.28 10.22 15.21
C HIS A 231 -10.69 11.51 14.51
N PRO A 232 -11.90 11.56 13.90
CA PRO A 232 -12.37 12.76 13.22
C PRO A 232 -12.77 13.85 14.21
N SER A 233 -12.73 15.11 13.75
CA SER A 233 -13.20 16.27 14.49
C SER A 233 -14.72 16.24 14.75
N GLY A 234 -15.46 15.48 13.96
CA GLY A 234 -16.93 15.48 13.94
C GLY A 234 -17.54 16.58 13.04
N VAL A 235 -16.72 17.47 12.49
CA VAL A 235 -17.16 18.50 11.56
C VAL A 235 -17.41 17.90 10.18
N LYS A 236 -18.48 18.36 9.52
CA LYS A 236 -18.83 17.89 8.16
C LYS A 236 -18.61 19.02 7.16
N ILE A 237 -18.08 18.68 6.02
CA ILE A 237 -17.94 19.60 4.89
C ILE A 237 -19.27 19.64 4.11
N PRO A 238 -19.82 20.81 3.77
CA PRO A 238 -21.01 20.91 2.92
C PRO A 238 -20.78 20.26 1.55
N THR A 239 -21.78 19.57 1.01
CA THR A 239 -21.63 18.74 -0.20
C THR A 239 -21.11 19.52 -1.41
N HIS A 240 -21.59 20.75 -1.63
CA HIS A 240 -21.12 21.56 -2.76
C HIS A 240 -19.62 21.88 -2.63
N HIS A 241 -19.18 22.28 -1.46
CA HIS A 241 -17.81 22.62 -1.16
C HIS A 241 -16.88 21.39 -1.19
N TYR A 242 -17.39 20.24 -0.74
CA TYR A 242 -16.69 18.96 -0.86
C TYR A 242 -16.31 18.63 -2.30
N HIS A 243 -17.23 18.83 -3.25
CA HIS A 243 -16.94 18.56 -4.67
C HIS A 243 -15.87 19.50 -5.24
N GLU A 244 -15.91 20.77 -4.85
CA GLU A 244 -14.88 21.75 -5.25
C GLU A 244 -13.49 21.34 -4.73
N LEU A 245 -13.39 21.04 -3.44
CA LEU A 245 -12.13 20.58 -2.82
C LEU A 245 -11.61 19.30 -3.48
N MET A 246 -12.46 18.31 -3.69
CA MET A 246 -12.06 17.04 -4.31
C MET A 246 -11.61 17.21 -5.77
N ASN A 247 -12.20 18.14 -6.52
CA ASN A 247 -11.74 18.47 -7.86
C ASN A 247 -10.36 19.14 -7.81
N GLN A 248 -10.15 20.08 -6.92
CA GLN A 248 -8.86 20.76 -6.77
C GLN A 248 -7.75 19.79 -6.30
N ILE A 249 -8.05 18.92 -5.35
CA ILE A 249 -7.10 17.90 -4.85
C ILE A 249 -6.53 17.02 -5.98
N ASN A 250 -7.31 16.75 -7.03
CA ASN A 250 -6.79 15.98 -8.18
C ASN A 250 -5.61 16.68 -8.88
N PHE A 251 -5.50 17.98 -8.79
CA PHE A 251 -4.35 18.74 -9.34
C PHE A 251 -3.23 18.92 -8.32
N GLU A 252 -3.50 18.69 -7.03
CA GLU A 252 -2.54 18.87 -5.94
C GLU A 252 -1.83 17.55 -5.55
N LEU A 253 -2.13 16.40 -6.18
CA LEU A 253 -1.66 15.08 -5.72
C LEU A 253 -0.15 15.01 -5.50
N GLY A 254 0.65 15.53 -6.43
CA GLY A 254 2.10 15.52 -6.30
C GLY A 254 2.62 16.43 -5.20
N ILE A 255 1.96 17.57 -5.01
CA ILE A 255 2.29 18.54 -3.95
C ILE A 255 1.89 17.97 -2.57
N ILE A 256 0.73 17.32 -2.50
CA ILE A 256 0.29 16.61 -1.28
C ILE A 256 1.29 15.50 -0.93
N ALA A 257 1.72 14.72 -1.93
CA ALA A 257 2.70 13.66 -1.74
C ALA A 257 4.04 14.21 -1.21
N GLN A 258 4.52 15.33 -1.76
CA GLN A 258 5.74 16.00 -1.29
C GLN A 258 5.56 16.51 0.15
N HIS A 259 4.48 17.23 0.45
CA HIS A 259 4.18 17.70 1.79
C HIS A 259 4.14 16.54 2.82
N CYS A 260 3.46 15.44 2.49
CA CYS A 260 3.41 14.27 3.38
C CYS A 260 4.79 13.61 3.55
N LEU A 261 5.61 13.59 2.49
CA LEU A 261 7.00 13.12 2.56
C LEU A 261 7.82 13.98 3.52
N ASP A 262 7.69 15.30 3.45
CA ASP A 262 8.39 16.24 4.34
C ASP A 262 7.96 16.05 5.80
N VAL A 263 6.66 15.90 6.06
CA VAL A 263 6.13 15.55 7.39
C VAL A 263 6.73 14.24 7.91
N TYR A 264 6.81 13.22 7.07
CA TYR A 264 7.40 11.93 7.44
C TYR A 264 8.90 12.06 7.76
N LEU A 265 9.66 12.79 6.96
CA LEU A 265 11.09 12.99 7.16
C LEU A 265 11.37 13.80 8.41
N ASP A 266 10.57 14.81 8.72
CA ASP A 266 10.68 15.62 9.92
C ASP A 266 10.38 14.82 11.19
N MET A 267 9.26 14.08 11.20
CA MET A 267 8.85 13.26 12.34
C MET A 267 9.72 12.01 12.53
N GLY A 268 10.24 11.46 11.45
CA GLY A 268 11.08 10.26 11.42
C GLY A 268 10.31 8.94 11.40
N LYS A 269 10.97 7.92 10.87
CA LYS A 269 10.43 6.57 10.68
C LYS A 269 9.92 5.91 11.97
N ASN A 270 10.54 6.19 13.07
CA ASN A 270 10.28 5.54 14.35
C ASN A 270 9.35 6.35 15.26
N TYR A 271 8.77 7.44 14.77
CA TYR A 271 7.97 8.36 15.58
C TYR A 271 6.87 7.67 16.37
N TYR A 272 6.16 6.71 15.75
CA TYR A 272 5.07 5.98 16.40
C TYR A 272 5.46 4.60 16.97
N ASN A 273 6.74 4.30 17.14
CA ASN A 273 7.16 3.00 17.69
C ASN A 273 6.59 2.74 19.09
N ASP A 274 6.57 3.78 19.93
CA ASP A 274 6.04 3.71 21.31
C ASP A 274 4.60 4.21 21.41
N TYR A 275 3.95 4.45 20.28
CA TYR A 275 2.58 4.94 20.23
C TYR A 275 1.61 3.91 20.84
N LYS A 276 0.77 4.38 21.74
CA LYS A 276 -0.32 3.61 22.34
C LYS A 276 -1.64 4.23 21.90
N PRO A 277 -2.48 3.47 21.17
CA PRO A 277 -3.82 3.94 20.78
C PRO A 277 -4.66 4.28 22.01
N ILE A 278 -5.58 5.20 21.83
CA ILE A 278 -6.57 5.53 22.87
C ILE A 278 -7.51 4.33 23.01
N GLU A 279 -7.68 3.85 24.26
CA GLU A 279 -8.57 2.72 24.61
C GLU A 279 -10.05 3.06 24.49
#